data_26c7a3550f5e1f89edaf28c702c01a3d
#
_entry.id   26c7a3550f5e1f89edaf28c702c01a3d
#
_cell.length_a   1.000
_cell.length_b   1.000
_cell.length_c   1.000
_cell.angle_alpha   90.00
_cell.angle_beta   90.00
_cell.angle_gamma   90.00
#
_symmetry.space_group_name_H-M   'P 1'
#
loop_
_entity.id
_entity.type
_entity.pdbx_description
1 polymer ?
#
loop_
_entity_poly.entity_id
_entity_poly.type
_entity_poly.pdbx_seq_one_letter_code
_entity_poly.pdbx_strand_id
1 'polypeptide(L)'
;VEGFGALFTPTFHIPVIGNWPALGFVEDLFAVLCLLAVAAFTVIRLRESPKEHGRSSRFFGSHLGAAWFTLFMIVNVVWTLMLARGAQINAEDVNGTDALPFLQGAFVSQWIASLLAPLGQTANEVIASLALLLALAVLLGFTVFVTYSKHLHILLSLPNVAFARRPRALGALLPVRMENLVPACK
;
A
#
# COMPACT_ATOMS: atom_id res chain seq x y z
N VAL A 1 -11.32 7.59 0.50
CA VAL A 1 -12.45 8.51 0.65
C VAL A 1 -13.72 7.73 0.95
N GLU A 2 -14.08 6.71 0.16
CA GLU A 2 -15.28 5.89 0.38
C GLU A 2 -15.26 5.17 1.73
N GLY A 3 -14.17 4.51 2.10
CA GLY A 3 -14.05 3.86 3.41
C GLY A 3 -14.19 4.80 4.61
N PHE A 4 -13.81 6.08 4.44
CA PHE A 4 -14.05 7.09 5.47
C PHE A 4 -15.50 7.56 5.48
N GLY A 5 -16.10 7.70 4.30
CA GLY A 5 -17.53 8.03 4.19
C GLY A 5 -18.45 6.96 4.75
N ALA A 6 -18.10 5.68 4.55
CA ALA A 6 -18.84 4.53 5.06
C ALA A 6 -18.89 4.43 6.58
N LEU A 7 -17.97 5.10 7.31
CA LEU A 7 -18.03 5.20 8.77
C LEU A 7 -19.21 6.07 9.26
N PHE A 8 -19.66 7.01 8.43
CA PHE A 8 -20.75 7.93 8.78
C PHE A 8 -22.06 7.54 8.09
N THR A 9 -21.98 6.99 6.90
CA THR A 9 -23.15 6.57 6.11
C THR A 9 -22.79 5.25 5.42
N PRO A 10 -23.40 4.12 5.81
CA PRO A 10 -23.03 2.78 5.29
C PRO A 10 -23.10 2.66 3.77
N THR A 11 -24.01 3.39 3.14
CA THR A 11 -24.24 3.42 1.68
C THR A 11 -23.51 4.57 0.97
N PHE A 12 -22.50 5.17 1.61
CA PHE A 12 -21.78 6.28 1.00
C PHE A 12 -20.99 5.82 -0.23
N HIS A 13 -21.33 6.40 -1.37
CA HIS A 13 -20.57 6.23 -2.63
C HIS A 13 -20.40 7.58 -3.32
N ILE A 14 -19.33 7.72 -4.07
CA ILE A 14 -19.07 8.94 -4.84
C ILE A 14 -20.02 8.95 -6.04
N PRO A 15 -20.84 10.00 -6.22
CA PRO A 15 -21.73 10.11 -7.38
C PRO A 15 -20.92 9.99 -8.68
N VAL A 16 -21.46 9.26 -9.66
CA VAL A 16 -20.86 8.97 -10.98
C VAL A 16 -19.84 7.85 -10.95
N ILE A 17 -18.78 7.93 -10.14
CA ILE A 17 -17.69 6.93 -10.13
C ILE A 17 -18.07 5.70 -9.31
N GLY A 18 -18.73 5.88 -8.16
CA GLY A 18 -19.15 4.79 -7.27
C GLY A 18 -20.24 3.89 -7.86
N ASN A 19 -20.90 4.31 -8.95
CA ASN A 19 -21.91 3.51 -9.66
C ASN A 19 -21.33 2.67 -10.81
N TRP A 20 -20.02 2.70 -11.01
CA TRP A 20 -19.41 2.06 -12.17
C TRP A 20 -18.89 0.66 -11.82
N PRO A 21 -19.46 -0.45 -12.35
CA PRO A 21 -19.01 -1.81 -12.06
C PRO A 21 -17.54 -2.06 -12.44
N ALA A 22 -17.05 -1.37 -13.47
CA ALA A 22 -15.66 -1.46 -13.88
C ALA A 22 -14.69 -0.98 -12.79
N LEU A 23 -15.11 -0.09 -11.88
CA LEU A 23 -14.30 0.35 -10.77
C LEU A 23 -13.94 -0.82 -9.83
N GLY A 24 -14.95 -1.61 -9.43
CA GLY A 24 -14.73 -2.77 -8.56
C GLY A 24 -13.78 -3.80 -9.19
N PHE A 25 -13.92 -4.05 -10.50
CA PHE A 25 -13.00 -4.92 -11.23
C PHE A 25 -11.56 -4.39 -11.21
N VAL A 26 -11.38 -3.11 -11.51
CA VAL A 26 -10.05 -2.48 -11.53
C VAL A 26 -9.40 -2.49 -10.14
N GLU A 27 -10.16 -2.21 -9.10
CA GLU A 27 -9.66 -2.22 -7.72
C GLU A 27 -9.24 -3.63 -7.27
N ASP A 28 -10.04 -4.66 -7.55
CA ASP A 28 -9.68 -6.04 -7.26
C ASP A 28 -8.47 -6.50 -8.07
N LEU A 29 -8.37 -6.09 -9.34
CA LEU A 29 -7.20 -6.37 -10.18
C LEU A 29 -5.93 -5.77 -9.58
N PHE A 30 -5.97 -4.49 -9.19
CA PHE A 30 -4.83 -3.86 -8.53
C PHE A 30 -4.50 -4.50 -7.18
N ALA A 31 -5.49 -4.93 -6.40
CA ALA A 31 -5.27 -5.66 -5.16
C ALA A 31 -4.51 -6.97 -5.40
N VAL A 32 -4.92 -7.76 -6.40
CA VAL A 32 -4.23 -9.00 -6.78
C VAL A 32 -2.81 -8.72 -7.26
N LEU A 33 -2.62 -7.73 -8.14
CA LEU A 33 -1.29 -7.36 -8.62
C LEU A 33 -0.38 -6.90 -7.47
N CYS A 34 -0.92 -6.16 -6.51
CA CYS A 34 -0.20 -5.74 -5.31
C CYS A 34 0.24 -6.94 -4.47
N LEU A 35 -0.66 -7.91 -4.22
CA LEU A 35 -0.33 -9.13 -3.47
C LEU A 35 0.72 -9.97 -4.20
N LEU A 36 0.63 -10.11 -5.52
CA LEU A 36 1.63 -10.80 -6.33
C LEU A 36 2.99 -10.11 -6.26
N ALA A 37 3.01 -8.78 -6.34
CA ALA A 37 4.25 -8.01 -6.20
C ALA A 37 4.88 -8.20 -4.82
N VAL A 38 4.07 -8.13 -3.74
CA VAL A 38 4.56 -8.38 -2.37
C VAL A 38 5.08 -9.80 -2.22
N ALA A 39 4.41 -10.80 -2.80
CA ALA A 39 4.89 -12.18 -2.81
C ALA A 39 6.23 -12.31 -3.55
N ALA A 40 6.37 -11.69 -4.73
CA ALA A 40 7.62 -11.66 -5.48
C ALA A 40 8.75 -11.00 -4.68
N PHE A 41 8.50 -9.84 -4.06
CA PHE A 41 9.49 -9.17 -3.21
C PHE A 41 9.86 -10.00 -1.98
N THR A 42 8.90 -10.69 -1.39
CA THR A 42 9.15 -11.63 -0.28
C THR A 42 10.09 -12.75 -0.72
N VAL A 43 9.82 -13.39 -1.87
CA VAL A 43 10.68 -14.46 -2.41
C VAL A 43 12.09 -13.95 -2.71
N ILE A 44 12.22 -12.80 -3.38
CA ILE A 44 13.52 -12.19 -3.68
C ILE A 44 14.29 -11.90 -2.39
N ARG A 45 13.60 -11.37 -1.38
CA ARG A 45 14.22 -11.03 -0.10
C ARG A 45 14.65 -12.25 0.70
N LEU A 46 13.93 -13.35 0.59
CA LEU A 46 14.31 -14.62 1.20
C LEU A 46 15.55 -15.22 0.50
N ARG A 47 15.55 -15.20 -0.85
CA ARG A 47 16.65 -15.76 -1.65
C ARG A 47 17.95 -14.96 -1.53
N GLU A 48 17.86 -13.63 -1.45
CA GLU A 48 19.04 -12.75 -1.35
C GLU A 48 19.31 -12.32 0.11
N SER A 49 18.98 -13.16 1.08
CA SER A 49 19.14 -12.85 2.50
C SER A 49 20.62 -12.54 2.84
N PRO A 50 20.90 -11.45 3.59
CA PRO A 50 22.26 -11.14 4.05
C PRO A 50 22.86 -12.22 4.96
N LYS A 51 22.02 -13.07 5.56
CA LYS A 51 22.47 -14.20 6.38
C LYS A 51 23.22 -15.28 5.57
N GLU A 52 22.79 -15.48 4.30
CA GLU A 52 23.39 -16.50 3.43
C GLU A 52 24.47 -15.91 2.52
N HIS A 53 24.28 -14.70 2.02
CA HIS A 53 25.16 -14.08 1.03
C HIS A 53 26.13 -13.01 1.62
N GLY A 54 26.02 -12.70 2.90
CA GLY A 54 26.89 -11.72 3.56
C GLY A 54 26.93 -10.36 2.82
N ARG A 55 28.13 -9.86 2.53
CA ARG A 55 28.33 -8.57 1.85
C ARG A 55 27.91 -8.55 0.38
N SER A 56 27.73 -9.68 -0.26
CA SER A 56 27.27 -9.75 -1.66
C SER A 56 25.76 -9.61 -1.80
N SER A 57 25.01 -9.69 -0.71
CA SER A 57 23.57 -9.45 -0.71
C SER A 57 23.24 -7.98 -1.01
N ARG A 58 22.26 -7.74 -1.88
CA ARG A 58 21.69 -6.39 -2.13
C ARG A 58 21.14 -5.73 -0.87
N PHE A 59 20.77 -6.51 0.12
CA PHE A 59 20.16 -6.04 1.37
C PHE A 59 21.17 -5.90 2.51
N PHE A 60 22.47 -6.02 2.22
CA PHE A 60 23.50 -5.83 3.24
C PHE A 60 23.45 -4.40 3.81
N GLY A 61 23.45 -4.30 5.14
CA GLY A 61 23.33 -3.00 5.85
C GLY A 61 21.93 -2.39 5.87
N SER A 62 20.92 -3.02 5.26
CA SER A 62 19.53 -2.55 5.37
C SER A 62 18.88 -2.99 6.69
N HIS A 63 17.95 -2.16 7.21
CA HIS A 63 17.13 -2.55 8.36
C HIS A 63 16.10 -3.61 7.95
N LEU A 64 16.46 -4.87 8.11
CA LEU A 64 15.62 -6.01 7.71
C LEU A 64 14.23 -5.98 8.35
N GLY A 65 14.15 -5.63 9.65
CA GLY A 65 12.89 -5.60 10.38
C GLY A 65 11.90 -4.58 9.80
N ALA A 66 12.32 -3.34 9.54
CA ALA A 66 11.46 -2.31 8.98
C ALA A 66 10.90 -2.69 7.60
N ALA A 67 11.71 -3.36 6.79
CA ALA A 67 11.27 -3.77 5.46
C ALA A 67 10.29 -4.97 5.50
N TRP A 68 10.47 -5.93 6.40
CA TRP A 68 9.49 -7.00 6.63
C TRP A 68 8.19 -6.44 7.19
N PHE A 69 8.28 -5.48 8.10
CA PHE A 69 7.12 -4.79 8.64
C PHE A 69 6.33 -4.06 7.54
N THR A 70 7.03 -3.37 6.62
CA THR A 70 6.38 -2.71 5.48
C THR A 70 5.62 -3.70 4.59
N LEU A 71 6.23 -4.83 4.22
CA LEU A 71 5.56 -5.86 3.43
C LEU A 71 4.33 -6.43 4.16
N PHE A 72 4.47 -6.70 5.44
CA PHE A 72 3.37 -7.16 6.29
C PHE A 72 2.22 -6.15 6.34
N MET A 73 2.52 -4.86 6.50
CA MET A 73 1.48 -3.82 6.54
C MET A 73 0.75 -3.67 5.22
N ILE A 74 1.46 -3.76 4.08
CA ILE A 74 0.81 -3.71 2.75
C ILE A 74 -0.15 -4.87 2.57
N VAL A 75 0.24 -6.09 2.92
CA VAL A 75 -0.65 -7.26 2.87
C VAL A 75 -1.88 -7.04 3.74
N ASN A 76 -1.69 -6.53 4.96
CA ASN A 76 -2.81 -6.30 5.89
C ASN A 76 -3.78 -5.24 5.36
N VAL A 77 -3.30 -4.14 4.79
CA VAL A 77 -4.18 -3.13 4.17
C VAL A 77 -5.04 -3.75 3.07
N VAL A 78 -4.41 -4.48 2.15
CA VAL A 78 -5.14 -5.10 1.03
C VAL A 78 -6.12 -6.16 1.53
N TRP A 79 -5.68 -7.03 2.43
CA TRP A 79 -6.50 -8.13 2.96
C TRP A 79 -7.72 -7.63 3.74
N THR A 80 -7.52 -6.66 4.62
CA THR A 80 -8.64 -6.11 5.42
C THR A 80 -9.67 -5.39 4.56
N LEU A 81 -9.25 -4.69 3.50
CA LEU A 81 -10.17 -4.08 2.54
C LEU A 81 -10.95 -5.13 1.75
N MET A 82 -10.29 -6.18 1.28
CA MET A 82 -10.95 -7.28 0.56
C MET A 82 -11.96 -8.01 1.46
N LEU A 83 -11.58 -8.25 2.71
CA LEU A 83 -12.46 -8.87 3.70
C LEU A 83 -13.69 -8.00 4.01
N ALA A 84 -13.49 -6.70 4.20
CA ALA A 84 -14.59 -5.75 4.43
C ALA A 84 -15.57 -5.76 3.28
N ARG A 85 -15.09 -5.70 2.03
CA ARG A 85 -15.94 -5.73 0.83
C ARG A 85 -16.68 -7.06 0.67
N GLY A 86 -16.00 -8.18 0.85
CA GLY A 86 -16.62 -9.50 0.79
C GLY A 86 -17.75 -9.65 1.81
N ALA A 87 -17.54 -9.16 3.02
CA ALA A 87 -18.57 -9.19 4.07
C ALA A 87 -19.72 -8.21 3.78
N GLN A 88 -19.44 -7.02 3.22
CA GLN A 88 -20.46 -6.04 2.81
C GLN A 88 -21.40 -6.62 1.75
N ILE A 89 -20.89 -7.32 0.75
CA ILE A 89 -21.74 -7.96 -0.29
C ILE A 89 -22.80 -8.85 0.36
N ASN A 90 -22.44 -9.67 1.35
CA ASN A 90 -23.39 -10.55 2.03
C ASN A 90 -24.31 -9.81 3.01
N ALA A 91 -23.86 -8.69 3.59
CA ALA A 91 -24.68 -7.89 4.49
C ALA A 91 -25.76 -7.09 3.75
N GLU A 92 -25.49 -6.66 2.52
CA GLU A 92 -26.36 -5.81 1.73
C GLU A 92 -27.40 -6.62 0.92
N ASP A 93 -27.05 -7.84 0.46
CA ASP A 93 -27.89 -8.68 -0.41
C ASP A 93 -29.25 -9.02 0.23
N VAL A 94 -29.35 -9.01 1.56
CA VAL A 94 -30.57 -9.33 2.29
C VAL A 94 -31.47 -8.11 2.52
N ASN A 95 -30.94 -6.90 2.49
CA ASN A 95 -31.72 -5.68 2.75
C ASN A 95 -32.40 -5.08 1.50
N GLY A 96 -32.22 -5.70 0.31
CA GLY A 96 -32.91 -5.30 -0.93
C GLY A 96 -32.63 -3.85 -1.39
N THR A 97 -31.73 -3.17 -0.76
CA THR A 97 -31.17 -1.91 -1.25
C THR A 97 -30.11 -2.28 -2.30
N ASP A 98 -30.29 -1.76 -3.51
CA ASP A 98 -29.33 -1.90 -4.61
C ASP A 98 -27.93 -1.54 -4.11
N ALA A 99 -27.26 -2.57 -3.63
CA ALA A 99 -25.94 -2.51 -3.03
C ALA A 99 -24.99 -1.88 -4.01
N LEU A 100 -24.06 -1.15 -3.51
CA LEU A 100 -23.00 -0.44 -4.19
C LEU A 100 -22.68 -1.07 -5.56
N PRO A 101 -23.12 -0.49 -6.70
CA PRO A 101 -23.06 -1.15 -8.02
C PRO A 101 -21.64 -1.55 -8.44
N PHE A 102 -20.62 -0.88 -7.88
CA PHE A 102 -19.22 -1.20 -8.15
C PHE A 102 -18.80 -2.58 -7.60
N LEU A 103 -19.47 -3.10 -6.55
CA LEU A 103 -19.17 -4.42 -6.01
C LEU A 103 -19.55 -5.56 -6.95
N GLN A 104 -20.45 -5.32 -7.90
CA GLN A 104 -20.83 -6.32 -8.91
C GLN A 104 -19.67 -6.72 -9.83
N GLY A 105 -18.71 -5.81 -10.05
CA GLY A 105 -17.51 -6.08 -10.83
C GLY A 105 -16.34 -6.69 -10.05
N ALA A 106 -16.43 -6.73 -8.73
CA ALA A 106 -15.34 -7.12 -7.83
C ALA A 106 -15.22 -8.65 -7.69
N PHE A 107 -14.47 -9.29 -8.56
CA PHE A 107 -14.41 -10.77 -8.67
C PHE A 107 -13.75 -11.45 -7.44
N VAL A 108 -12.72 -10.86 -6.84
CA VAL A 108 -12.08 -11.40 -5.63
C VAL A 108 -12.97 -11.19 -4.42
N SER A 109 -13.57 -10.01 -4.30
CA SER A 109 -14.48 -9.69 -3.21
C SER A 109 -15.73 -10.58 -3.24
N GLN A 110 -16.25 -10.92 -4.42
CA GLN A 110 -17.34 -11.89 -4.58
C GLN A 110 -16.93 -13.30 -4.17
N TRP A 111 -15.71 -13.72 -4.49
CA TRP A 111 -15.19 -15.01 -4.05
C TRP A 111 -15.09 -15.07 -2.51
N ILE A 112 -14.59 -14.01 -1.88
CA ILE A 112 -14.55 -13.90 -0.42
C ILE A 112 -15.97 -13.89 0.16
N ALA A 113 -16.91 -13.18 -0.48
CA ALA A 113 -18.32 -13.18 -0.07
C ALA A 113 -18.91 -14.59 -0.09
N SER A 114 -18.62 -15.40 -1.10
CA SER A 114 -19.09 -16.79 -1.16
C SER A 114 -18.56 -17.66 -0.02
N LEU A 115 -17.33 -17.38 0.46
CA LEU A 115 -16.77 -18.07 1.63
C LEU A 115 -17.40 -17.62 2.95
N LEU A 116 -17.85 -16.37 3.03
CA LEU A 116 -18.48 -15.80 4.21
C LEU A 116 -20.01 -16.02 4.26
N ALA A 117 -20.62 -16.38 3.14
CA ALA A 117 -22.07 -16.61 3.03
C ALA A 117 -22.65 -17.55 4.11
N PRO A 118 -22.01 -18.71 4.45
CA PRO A 118 -22.56 -19.63 5.45
C PRO A 118 -22.61 -19.08 6.88
N LEU A 119 -21.93 -17.96 7.17
CA LEU A 119 -21.90 -17.36 8.52
C LEU A 119 -23.20 -16.60 8.88
N GLY A 120 -24.04 -16.32 7.88
CA GLY A 120 -25.29 -15.58 8.07
C GLY A 120 -25.09 -14.05 8.08
N GLN A 121 -26.20 -13.32 7.97
CA GLN A 121 -26.20 -11.88 7.78
C GLN A 121 -25.57 -11.11 8.94
N THR A 122 -26.04 -11.34 10.17
CA THR A 122 -25.55 -10.62 11.37
C THR A 122 -24.03 -10.77 11.56
N ALA A 123 -23.50 -11.98 11.28
CA ALA A 123 -22.07 -12.20 11.37
C ALA A 123 -21.31 -11.40 10.28
N ASN A 124 -21.84 -11.35 9.06
CA ASN A 124 -21.24 -10.58 7.97
C ASN A 124 -21.27 -9.06 8.24
N GLU A 125 -22.33 -8.53 8.82
CA GLU A 125 -22.41 -7.12 9.25
C GLU A 125 -21.32 -6.78 10.30
N VAL A 126 -21.15 -7.66 11.28
CA VAL A 126 -20.10 -7.49 12.31
C VAL A 126 -18.71 -7.60 11.68
N ILE A 127 -18.49 -8.59 10.81
CA ILE A 127 -17.19 -8.77 10.13
C ILE A 127 -16.91 -7.56 9.23
N ALA A 128 -17.87 -7.06 8.47
CA ALA A 128 -17.70 -5.87 7.63
C ALA A 128 -17.29 -4.66 8.44
N SER A 129 -17.98 -4.39 9.55
CA SER A 129 -17.69 -3.27 10.43
C SER A 129 -16.30 -3.40 11.08
N LEU A 130 -15.96 -4.56 11.62
CA LEU A 130 -14.66 -4.81 12.23
C LEU A 130 -13.52 -4.76 11.20
N ALA A 131 -13.71 -5.33 10.03
CA ALA A 131 -12.72 -5.32 8.97
C ALA A 131 -12.47 -3.89 8.45
N LEU A 132 -13.51 -3.06 8.33
CA LEU A 132 -13.40 -1.66 7.95
C LEU A 132 -12.63 -0.85 9.02
N LEU A 133 -12.96 -1.01 10.29
CA LEU A 133 -12.24 -0.37 11.40
C LEU A 133 -10.78 -0.82 11.45
N LEU A 134 -10.53 -2.10 11.25
CA LEU A 134 -9.17 -2.66 11.20
C LEU A 134 -8.40 -2.11 10.00
N ALA A 135 -9.01 -2.04 8.81
CA ALA A 135 -8.39 -1.44 7.63
C ALA A 135 -7.97 0.01 7.87
N LEU A 136 -8.85 0.79 8.51
CA LEU A 136 -8.55 2.18 8.88
C LEU A 136 -7.42 2.25 9.91
N ALA A 137 -7.45 1.42 10.94
CA ALA A 137 -6.41 1.38 11.96
C ALA A 137 -5.04 0.99 11.37
N VAL A 138 -5.01 -0.01 10.48
CA VAL A 138 -3.79 -0.44 9.77
C VAL A 138 -3.27 0.68 8.87
N LEU A 139 -4.15 1.35 8.12
CA LEU A 139 -3.77 2.45 7.24
C LEU A 139 -3.18 3.63 8.03
N LEU A 140 -3.83 4.03 9.13
CA LEU A 140 -3.33 5.10 9.99
C LEU A 140 -2.02 4.71 10.67
N GLY A 141 -1.93 3.49 11.21
CA GLY A 141 -0.71 2.96 11.79
C GLY A 141 0.45 2.90 10.79
N PHE A 142 0.18 2.50 9.55
CA PHE A 142 1.17 2.51 8.48
C PHE A 142 1.60 3.93 8.11
N THR A 143 0.67 4.88 8.05
CA THR A 143 0.98 6.30 7.80
C THR A 143 1.90 6.85 8.88
N VAL A 144 1.60 6.59 10.15
CA VAL A 144 2.46 6.97 11.27
C VAL A 144 3.84 6.30 11.15
N PHE A 145 3.90 5.00 10.84
CA PHE A 145 5.17 4.31 10.64
C PHE A 145 6.00 4.92 9.50
N VAL A 146 5.38 5.28 8.37
CA VAL A 146 6.07 5.92 7.23
C VAL A 146 6.68 7.25 7.64
N THR A 147 6.00 8.06 8.46
CA THR A 147 6.52 9.36 8.91
C THR A 147 7.76 9.25 9.79
N TYR A 148 7.88 8.17 10.57
CA TYR A 148 9.05 7.91 11.43
C TYR A 148 10.12 7.03 10.76
N SER A 149 9.87 6.54 9.56
CA SER A 149 10.77 5.64 8.85
C SER A 149 11.57 6.35 7.74
N LYS A 150 12.52 5.61 7.15
CA LYS A 150 13.24 6.07 5.97
C LYS A 150 12.33 6.42 4.78
N HIS A 151 11.10 5.94 4.77
CA HIS A 151 10.16 6.15 3.67
C HIS A 151 9.60 7.58 3.60
N LEU A 152 9.77 8.38 4.65
CA LEU A 152 9.39 9.80 4.64
C LEU A 152 10.02 10.57 3.48
N HIS A 153 11.25 10.22 3.08
CA HIS A 153 11.92 10.89 1.96
C HIS A 153 11.18 10.75 0.63
N ILE A 154 10.38 9.69 0.44
CA ILE A 154 9.57 9.49 -0.79
C ILE A 154 8.53 10.61 -0.90
N LEU A 155 7.86 10.94 0.20
CA LEU A 155 6.87 12.03 0.24
C LEU A 155 7.54 13.40 0.18
N LEU A 156 8.66 13.57 0.89
CA LEU A 156 9.38 14.85 0.96
C LEU A 156 10.24 15.14 -0.27
N SER A 157 10.56 14.14 -1.09
CA SER A 157 11.34 14.33 -2.31
C SER A 157 10.64 15.24 -3.32
N LEU A 158 9.33 15.10 -3.49
CA LEU A 158 8.54 15.93 -4.41
C LEU A 158 8.63 17.43 -4.08
N PRO A 159 8.24 17.88 -2.85
CA PRO A 159 8.38 19.29 -2.48
C PRO A 159 9.85 19.73 -2.43
N ASN A 160 10.76 18.86 -2.00
CA ASN A 160 12.18 19.20 -1.94
C ASN A 160 12.76 19.48 -3.33
N VAL A 161 12.40 18.68 -4.33
CA VAL A 161 12.80 18.91 -5.73
C VAL A 161 12.12 20.14 -6.31
N ALA A 162 10.82 20.33 -6.02
CA ALA A 162 10.07 21.48 -6.52
C ALA A 162 10.58 22.83 -5.98
N PHE A 163 10.97 22.86 -4.71
CA PHE A 163 11.47 24.06 -4.04
C PHE A 163 13.00 24.14 -3.96
N ALA A 164 13.72 23.16 -4.50
CA ALA A 164 15.18 23.17 -4.51
C ALA A 164 15.69 24.33 -5.36
N ARG A 165 16.21 25.35 -4.70
CA ARG A 165 17.05 26.36 -5.36
C ARG A 165 18.36 25.67 -5.72
N ARG A 166 18.55 25.32 -6.99
CA ARG A 166 19.82 24.79 -7.47
C ARG A 166 20.87 25.90 -7.38
N PRO A 167 21.86 25.83 -6.49
CA PRO A 167 23.04 26.70 -6.62
C PRO A 167 23.66 26.39 -7.99
N ARG A 168 24.07 27.41 -8.71
CA ARG A 168 24.77 27.23 -9.99
C ARG A 168 25.96 26.29 -9.75
N ALA A 169 25.99 25.21 -10.53
CA ALA A 169 27.11 24.27 -10.57
C ALA A 169 27.37 23.44 -9.28
N LEU A 170 26.43 22.57 -8.92
CA LEU A 170 26.86 21.29 -8.35
C LEU A 170 27.37 20.44 -9.52
N GLY A 171 28.69 20.39 -9.73
CA GLY A 171 29.29 19.48 -10.67
C GLY A 171 30.24 20.05 -11.73
N ALA A 172 30.62 21.33 -11.69
CA ALA A 172 31.82 21.74 -12.36
C ALA A 172 33.02 21.29 -11.52
N LEU A 173 33.50 20.08 -11.76
CA LEU A 173 34.87 19.72 -11.38
C LEU A 173 35.75 20.73 -12.08
N LEU A 174 36.30 21.68 -11.33
CA LEU A 174 37.35 22.57 -11.82
C LEU A 174 38.48 21.66 -12.32
N PRO A 175 38.97 21.88 -13.55
CA PRO A 175 40.10 21.10 -14.05
C PRO A 175 41.24 21.24 -13.04
N VAL A 176 41.73 20.15 -12.53
CA VAL A 176 42.93 20.12 -11.65
C VAL A 176 44.07 20.63 -12.49
N ARG A 177 44.51 21.88 -12.25
CA ARG A 177 45.73 22.40 -12.87
C ARG A 177 46.90 21.67 -12.24
N MET A 178 47.55 20.80 -13.02
CA MET A 178 48.71 20.05 -12.58
C MET A 178 49.86 20.94 -12.10
N GLU A 179 49.95 22.20 -12.57
CA GLU A 179 50.93 23.17 -12.14
C GLU A 179 50.85 23.54 -10.65
N ASN A 180 49.67 23.33 -10.01
CA ASN A 180 49.50 23.61 -8.58
C ASN A 180 49.85 22.40 -7.68
N LEU A 181 50.21 21.26 -8.26
CA LEU A 181 50.61 20.06 -7.53
C LEU A 181 52.12 19.88 -7.37
N VAL A 182 52.90 20.68 -8.10
CA VAL A 182 54.38 20.59 -8.13
C VAL A 182 55.10 21.17 -6.89
N PRO A 183 54.56 22.14 -6.10
CA PRO A 183 55.29 22.65 -4.96
C PRO A 183 55.33 21.75 -3.71
N ALA A 184 54.51 20.68 -3.66
CA ALA A 184 54.42 19.85 -2.47
C ALA A 184 55.48 18.72 -2.39
N CYS A 185 56.35 18.61 -3.38
CA CYS A 185 57.41 17.58 -3.48
C CYS A 185 58.83 18.15 -3.41
N LYS A 186 59.08 19.30 -2.69
CA LYS A 186 60.42 19.74 -2.35
C LYS A 186 60.67 19.61 -0.87
#